data_b31a4e7e2e28fd846af84ea1203aa722
#
_entry.id   b31a4e7e2e28fd846af84ea1203aa722
#
_cell.length_a   1.000
_cell.length_b   1.000
_cell.length_c   1.000
_cell.angle_alpha   90.00
_cell.angle_beta   90.00
_cell.angle_gamma   90.00
#
_symmetry.space_group_name_H-M   'P 1'
#
loop_
_entity.id
_entity.type
_entity.pdbx_description
1 polymer ?
#
loop_
_entity_poly.entity_id
_entity_poly.type
_entity_poly.pdbx_seq_one_letter_code
_entity_poly.pdbx_strand_id
1 'polypeptide(L)'
;MRLVEKVINLKMNVPKRVLMLSSSKVGNEDYLQHAIPMLSRYLLDIKELLFIPFAGISISWDNYTAKVQDALPNYRIKSIHQFSNVQKALEDAQAILVGGGNTFNLLNELYQQDILDTLKNQVSKGTPYVGWSAGSNICGNSIRTTNDMPVVQPPSFDALNLVPFQLNPHYTDYQAPGHNGETRAQRIEEFCVLNPEMPVMGIREGCALLLQEGKLVLKGELEGVVFEGDVQRVIQPGQDLSEYL
;
A
#
# COMPACT_ATOMS: atom_id res chain seq x y z
N MET A 1 20.80 29.71 41.99
CA MET A 1 19.95 28.52 41.99
C MET A 1 19.04 28.63 40.75
N ARG A 2 19.49 28.12 39.62
CA ARG A 2 18.73 28.14 38.36
C ARG A 2 18.32 26.69 38.06
N LEU A 3 17.04 26.39 38.28
CA LEU A 3 16.41 25.18 37.76
C LEU A 3 16.26 25.36 36.23
N VAL A 4 17.05 24.59 35.50
CA VAL A 4 16.90 24.45 34.06
C VAL A 4 15.74 23.48 33.86
N GLU A 5 14.58 23.99 33.42
CA GLU A 5 13.49 23.18 32.93
C GLU A 5 13.95 22.42 31.69
N LYS A 6 14.19 21.13 31.86
CA LYS A 6 14.32 20.18 30.77
C LYS A 6 12.94 19.98 30.18
N VAL A 7 12.56 20.80 29.19
CA VAL A 7 11.43 20.52 28.34
C VAL A 7 11.78 19.26 27.54
N ILE A 8 11.31 18.13 28.02
CA ILE A 8 11.35 16.86 27.27
C ILE A 8 10.32 17.05 26.13
N ASN A 9 10.81 17.36 24.94
CA ASN A 9 10.05 17.25 23.71
C ASN A 9 9.75 15.77 23.46
N LEU A 10 8.74 15.25 24.13
CA LEU A 10 8.06 14.03 23.73
C LEU A 10 7.34 14.38 22.40
N LYS A 11 8.03 14.18 21.28
CA LYS A 11 7.33 13.99 20.00
C LYS A 11 6.39 12.81 20.23
N MET A 12 5.11 13.09 20.48
CA MET A 12 4.08 12.06 20.46
C MET A 12 4.15 11.44 19.06
N ASN A 13 4.67 10.24 19.01
CA ASN A 13 4.76 9.49 17.76
C ASN A 13 3.33 9.11 17.40
N VAL A 14 2.70 9.89 16.52
CA VAL A 14 1.35 9.59 16.05
C VAL A 14 1.43 8.28 15.28
N PRO A 15 0.69 7.24 15.71
CA PRO A 15 0.79 5.94 15.06
C PRO A 15 0.36 6.04 13.60
N LYS A 16 1.14 5.42 12.71
CA LYS A 16 0.79 5.32 11.29
C LYS A 16 -0.57 4.64 11.12
N ARG A 17 -1.30 5.09 10.12
CA ARG A 17 -2.58 4.53 9.70
C ARG A 17 -2.47 4.12 8.23
N VAL A 18 -2.35 2.81 7.96
CA VAL A 18 -2.11 2.29 6.61
C VAL A 18 -3.03 1.10 6.34
N LEU A 19 -3.84 1.18 5.30
CA LEU A 19 -4.65 0.07 4.79
C LEU A 19 -4.10 -0.35 3.43
N MET A 20 -3.57 -1.58 3.35
CA MET A 20 -2.91 -2.14 2.18
C MET A 20 -3.78 -3.25 1.59
N LEU A 21 -4.64 -2.90 0.62
CA LEU A 21 -5.51 -3.85 -0.09
C LEU A 21 -4.71 -4.64 -1.13
N SER A 22 -4.96 -5.93 -1.25
CA SER A 22 -4.33 -6.77 -2.27
C SER A 22 -4.74 -6.35 -3.69
N SER A 23 -6.01 -6.09 -3.89
CA SER A 23 -6.60 -5.87 -5.21
C SER A 23 -7.67 -4.79 -5.20
N SER A 24 -8.04 -4.31 -6.37
CA SER A 24 -9.21 -3.44 -6.57
C SER A 24 -10.49 -4.20 -6.94
N LYS A 25 -10.40 -5.50 -7.20
CA LYS A 25 -11.53 -6.38 -7.54
C LYS A 25 -11.32 -7.77 -6.97
N VAL A 26 -12.44 -8.47 -6.76
CA VAL A 26 -12.48 -9.90 -6.44
C VAL A 26 -13.46 -10.54 -7.39
N GLY A 27 -13.01 -11.51 -8.16
CA GLY A 27 -13.84 -12.20 -9.14
C GLY A 27 -14.60 -11.24 -10.05
N ASN A 28 -15.94 -11.32 -10.05
CA ASN A 28 -16.83 -10.50 -10.89
C ASN A 28 -17.44 -9.29 -10.16
N GLU A 29 -16.99 -8.99 -8.93
CA GLU A 29 -17.47 -7.82 -8.19
C GLU A 29 -17.12 -6.51 -8.89
N ASP A 30 -17.85 -5.44 -8.54
CA ASP A 30 -17.55 -4.09 -9.02
C ASP A 30 -16.25 -3.56 -8.41
N TYR A 31 -15.71 -2.53 -9.04
CA TYR A 31 -14.43 -1.93 -8.64
C TYR A 31 -14.48 -1.44 -7.19
N LEU A 32 -13.54 -1.89 -6.34
CA LEU A 32 -13.41 -1.63 -4.90
C LEU A 32 -14.62 -2.10 -4.05
N GLN A 33 -15.58 -2.84 -4.57
CA GLN A 33 -16.79 -3.23 -3.83
C GLN A 33 -16.46 -3.97 -2.54
N HIS A 34 -15.57 -4.98 -2.58
CA HIS A 34 -15.13 -5.71 -1.38
C HIS A 34 -14.44 -4.82 -0.33
N ALA A 35 -13.84 -3.71 -0.77
CA ALA A 35 -13.11 -2.80 0.10
C ALA A 35 -14.02 -1.80 0.85
N ILE A 36 -15.24 -1.54 0.38
CA ILE A 36 -16.14 -0.53 0.96
C ILE A 36 -16.35 -0.72 2.47
N PRO A 37 -16.61 -1.93 3.00
CA PRO A 37 -16.76 -2.12 4.44
C PRO A 37 -15.50 -1.82 5.25
N MET A 38 -14.32 -2.13 4.68
CA MET A 38 -13.02 -1.82 5.32
C MET A 38 -12.76 -0.32 5.31
N LEU A 39 -12.97 0.34 4.16
CA LEU A 39 -12.80 1.78 3.99
C LEU A 39 -13.71 2.58 4.93
N SER A 40 -15.00 2.21 5.01
CA SER A 40 -15.98 2.92 5.85
C SER A 40 -15.59 2.87 7.33
N ARG A 41 -15.05 1.74 7.81
CA ARG A 41 -14.56 1.61 9.19
C ARG A 41 -13.23 2.30 9.43
N TYR A 42 -12.37 2.33 8.41
CA TYR A 42 -11.03 2.89 8.51
C TYR A 42 -11.01 4.41 8.41
N LEU A 43 -11.79 4.99 7.50
CA LEU A 43 -11.82 6.42 7.22
C LEU A 43 -12.80 7.21 8.14
N LEU A 44 -13.75 6.52 8.77
CA LEU A 44 -14.73 7.11 9.70
C LEU A 44 -15.39 8.38 9.13
N ASP A 45 -15.11 9.55 9.75
CA ASP A 45 -15.73 10.84 9.42
C ASP A 45 -15.03 11.58 8.26
N ILE A 46 -13.95 11.03 7.72
CA ILE A 46 -13.23 11.61 6.58
C ILE A 46 -14.09 11.48 5.33
N LYS A 47 -14.30 12.58 4.63
CA LYS A 47 -15.15 12.64 3.42
C LYS A 47 -14.41 13.08 2.18
N GLU A 48 -13.28 13.76 2.32
CA GLU A 48 -12.45 14.20 1.20
C GLU A 48 -11.15 13.39 1.15
N LEU A 49 -10.87 12.78 -0.01
CA LEU A 49 -9.74 11.89 -0.21
C LEU A 49 -8.90 12.41 -1.38
N LEU A 50 -7.60 12.56 -1.13
CA LEU A 50 -6.64 12.86 -2.18
C LEU A 50 -6.23 11.56 -2.88
N PHE A 51 -6.43 11.49 -4.19
CA PHE A 51 -6.14 10.30 -4.99
C PHE A 51 -4.88 10.47 -5.84
N ILE A 52 -4.00 9.49 -5.81
CA ILE A 52 -2.79 9.38 -6.63
C ILE A 52 -3.01 8.30 -7.70
N PRO A 53 -3.25 8.68 -8.99
CA PRO A 53 -3.61 7.77 -10.07
C PRO A 53 -2.42 7.19 -10.84
N PHE A 54 -1.19 7.47 -10.45
CA PHE A 54 0.03 7.35 -11.25
C PHE A 54 0.38 5.93 -11.69
N ALA A 55 -0.17 4.90 -11.05
CA ALA A 55 0.00 3.51 -11.51
C ALA A 55 -0.77 3.20 -12.82
N GLY A 56 -1.76 4.00 -13.17
CA GLY A 56 -2.57 3.84 -14.39
C GLY A 56 -1.80 4.28 -15.64
N ILE A 57 -1.51 3.32 -16.56
CA ILE A 57 -0.84 3.60 -17.83
C ILE A 57 -1.85 3.65 -18.97
N SER A 58 -2.73 2.63 -19.05
CA SER A 58 -3.72 2.49 -20.14
C SER A 58 -5.03 3.27 -19.91
N ILE A 59 -5.10 4.05 -18.86
CA ILE A 59 -6.22 4.90 -18.49
C ILE A 59 -5.70 6.30 -18.15
N SER A 60 -6.37 7.36 -18.62
CA SER A 60 -6.00 8.72 -18.21
C SER A 60 -6.25 8.92 -16.72
N TRP A 61 -5.49 9.78 -16.08
CA TRP A 61 -5.63 10.06 -14.65
C TRP A 61 -7.01 10.62 -14.28
N ASP A 62 -7.62 11.41 -15.18
CA ASP A 62 -9.01 11.90 -15.01
C ASP A 62 -10.02 10.75 -15.06
N ASN A 63 -9.93 9.86 -16.06
CA ASN A 63 -10.81 8.70 -16.16
C ASN A 63 -10.61 7.74 -14.99
N TYR A 64 -9.37 7.59 -14.51
CA TYR A 64 -9.10 6.76 -13.35
C TYR A 64 -9.71 7.38 -12.08
N THR A 65 -9.61 8.69 -11.93
CA THR A 65 -10.24 9.43 -10.83
C THR A 65 -11.76 9.29 -10.86
N ALA A 66 -12.38 9.45 -12.04
CA ALA A 66 -13.82 9.25 -12.22
C ALA A 66 -14.25 7.83 -11.82
N LYS A 67 -13.50 6.81 -12.26
CA LYS A 67 -13.75 5.41 -11.88
C LYS A 67 -13.69 5.17 -10.37
N VAL A 68 -12.74 5.80 -9.67
CA VAL A 68 -12.65 5.72 -8.21
C VAL A 68 -13.78 6.47 -7.54
N GLN A 69 -14.18 7.65 -8.08
CA GLN A 69 -15.32 8.42 -7.59
C GLN A 69 -16.63 7.63 -7.72
N ASP A 70 -16.84 6.95 -8.84
CA ASP A 70 -18.04 6.12 -9.07
C ASP A 70 -18.10 4.94 -8.10
N ALA A 71 -16.96 4.32 -7.82
CA ALA A 71 -16.85 3.21 -6.86
C ALA A 71 -17.05 3.65 -5.40
N LEU A 72 -16.71 4.90 -5.08
CA LEU A 72 -16.74 5.45 -3.73
C LEU A 72 -17.65 6.70 -3.64
N PRO A 73 -18.96 6.59 -3.93
CA PRO A 73 -19.86 7.74 -4.07
C PRO A 73 -20.07 8.53 -2.77
N ASN A 74 -19.79 7.91 -1.61
CA ASN A 74 -19.91 8.56 -0.30
C ASN A 74 -18.72 9.45 0.07
N TYR A 75 -17.68 9.49 -0.79
CA TYR A 75 -16.48 10.29 -0.62
C TYR A 75 -16.34 11.30 -1.75
N ARG A 76 -15.64 12.39 -1.49
CA ARG A 76 -15.21 13.33 -2.51
C ARG A 76 -13.77 13.01 -2.90
N ILE A 77 -13.57 12.57 -4.11
CA ILE A 77 -12.24 12.21 -4.63
C ILE A 77 -11.64 13.41 -5.36
N LYS A 78 -10.47 13.86 -4.93
CA LYS A 78 -9.68 14.90 -5.62
C LYS A 78 -8.38 14.27 -6.10
N SER A 79 -8.07 14.37 -7.37
CA SER A 79 -6.84 13.80 -7.90
C SER A 79 -5.68 14.76 -7.78
N ILE A 80 -4.52 14.24 -7.35
CA ILE A 80 -3.32 15.05 -7.08
C ILE A 80 -2.85 15.83 -8.31
N HIS A 81 -2.98 15.28 -9.52
CA HIS A 81 -2.55 15.92 -10.76
C HIS A 81 -3.35 17.17 -11.13
N GLN A 82 -4.50 17.41 -10.47
CA GLN A 82 -5.35 18.57 -10.69
C GLN A 82 -4.89 19.78 -9.85
N PHE A 83 -3.88 19.61 -9.00
CA PHE A 83 -3.34 20.68 -8.17
C PHE A 83 -2.08 21.27 -8.79
N SER A 84 -1.97 22.59 -8.80
CA SER A 84 -0.77 23.30 -9.25
C SER A 84 0.43 23.12 -8.30
N ASN A 85 0.17 22.82 -7.03
CA ASN A 85 1.18 22.49 -6.02
C ASN A 85 0.84 21.14 -5.38
N VAL A 86 1.47 20.08 -5.91
CA VAL A 86 1.24 18.71 -5.49
C VAL A 86 1.74 18.40 -4.06
N GLN A 87 2.85 19.04 -3.64
CA GLN A 87 3.36 18.91 -2.27
C GLN A 87 2.34 19.48 -1.27
N LYS A 88 1.83 20.67 -1.56
CA LYS A 88 0.82 21.32 -0.70
C LYS A 88 -0.48 20.52 -0.65
N ALA A 89 -0.91 19.92 -1.76
CA ALA A 89 -2.07 19.04 -1.79
C ALA A 89 -1.91 17.82 -0.88
N LEU A 90 -0.69 17.22 -0.84
CA LEU A 90 -0.37 16.14 0.08
C LEU A 90 -0.36 16.59 1.54
N GLU A 91 0.22 17.77 1.82
CA GLU A 91 0.30 18.30 3.18
C GLU A 91 -1.09 18.60 3.78
N ASP A 92 -2.05 19.04 2.94
CA ASP A 92 -3.40 19.38 3.35
C ASP A 92 -4.38 18.20 3.29
N ALA A 93 -3.94 17.02 2.82
CA ALA A 93 -4.81 15.86 2.64
C ALA A 93 -5.37 15.32 3.95
N GLN A 94 -6.70 15.12 4.01
CA GLN A 94 -7.35 14.45 5.14
C GLN A 94 -7.07 12.93 5.15
N ALA A 95 -6.99 12.32 3.98
CA ALA A 95 -6.54 10.95 3.74
C ALA A 95 -6.04 10.82 2.30
N ILE A 96 -5.18 9.85 2.05
CA ILE A 96 -4.52 9.64 0.77
C ILE A 96 -4.88 8.25 0.23
N LEU A 97 -5.38 8.20 -1.01
CA LEU A 97 -5.59 6.97 -1.77
C LEU A 97 -4.50 6.82 -2.83
N VAL A 98 -3.93 5.63 -2.98
CA VAL A 98 -2.96 5.31 -4.04
C VAL A 98 -3.45 4.15 -4.88
N GLY A 99 -3.67 4.40 -6.15
CA GLY A 99 -4.23 3.46 -7.09
C GLY A 99 -3.31 2.30 -7.45
N GLY A 100 -3.92 1.19 -7.89
CA GLY A 100 -3.22 0.08 -8.51
C GLY A 100 -2.98 0.32 -10.01
N GLY A 101 -2.19 -0.55 -10.60
CA GLY A 101 -1.73 -0.53 -11.98
C GLY A 101 -0.28 -0.99 -12.02
N ASN A 102 0.58 -0.31 -12.76
CA ASN A 102 1.99 -0.68 -12.83
C ASN A 102 2.80 0.00 -11.71
N THR A 103 3.44 -0.82 -10.88
CA THR A 103 4.22 -0.36 -9.71
C THR A 103 5.45 0.45 -10.11
N PHE A 104 6.13 0.08 -11.21
CA PHE A 104 7.30 0.82 -11.70
C PHE A 104 6.91 2.22 -12.16
N ASN A 105 5.78 2.34 -12.88
CA ASN A 105 5.29 3.64 -13.31
C ASN A 105 4.85 4.50 -12.12
N LEU A 106 4.15 3.92 -11.15
CA LEU A 106 3.76 4.62 -9.93
C LEU A 106 4.98 5.21 -9.22
N LEU A 107 6.00 4.38 -8.98
CA LEU A 107 7.20 4.82 -8.28
C LEU A 107 7.98 5.86 -9.08
N ASN A 108 8.10 5.68 -10.41
CA ASN A 108 8.73 6.65 -11.29
C ASN A 108 8.07 8.03 -11.21
N GLU A 109 6.73 8.08 -11.30
CA GLU A 109 5.98 9.33 -11.19
C GLU A 109 6.15 10.01 -9.83
N LEU A 110 6.17 9.24 -8.73
CA LEU A 110 6.42 9.79 -7.39
C LEU A 110 7.81 10.43 -7.28
N TYR A 111 8.83 9.84 -7.91
CA TYR A 111 10.18 10.42 -8.00
C TYR A 111 10.22 11.64 -8.94
N GLN A 112 9.62 11.56 -10.13
CA GLN A 112 9.63 12.64 -11.11
C GLN A 112 8.94 13.91 -10.59
N GLN A 113 7.91 13.76 -9.77
CA GLN A 113 7.18 14.88 -9.18
C GLN A 113 7.75 15.30 -7.82
N ASP A 114 8.84 14.66 -7.36
CA ASP A 114 9.51 14.96 -6.09
C ASP A 114 8.56 14.94 -4.88
N ILE A 115 7.66 13.93 -4.83
CA ILE A 115 6.64 13.82 -3.77
C ILE A 115 6.74 12.56 -2.91
N LEU A 116 7.68 11.65 -3.21
CA LEU A 116 7.83 10.40 -2.47
C LEU A 116 8.05 10.66 -0.96
N ASP A 117 8.98 11.53 -0.63
CA ASP A 117 9.30 11.89 0.76
C ASP A 117 8.17 12.67 1.43
N THR A 118 7.48 13.56 0.71
CA THR A 118 6.33 14.27 1.23
C THR A 118 5.20 13.31 1.57
N LEU A 119 4.89 12.35 0.68
CA LEU A 119 3.90 11.30 0.92
C LEU A 119 4.26 10.45 2.15
N LYS A 120 5.49 9.95 2.21
CA LYS A 120 6.01 9.19 3.36
C LYS A 120 5.87 9.96 4.67
N ASN A 121 6.25 11.25 4.67
CA ASN A 121 6.20 12.11 5.84
C ASN A 121 4.76 12.35 6.30
N GLN A 122 3.80 12.57 5.39
CA GLN A 122 2.40 12.77 5.76
C GLN A 122 1.80 11.52 6.42
N VAL A 123 2.03 10.33 5.85
CA VAL A 123 1.58 9.07 6.46
C VAL A 123 2.25 8.84 7.82
N SER A 124 3.53 9.18 7.95
CA SER A 124 4.27 9.06 9.22
C SER A 124 3.76 10.03 10.30
N LYS A 125 3.12 11.14 9.91
CA LYS A 125 2.43 12.07 10.82
C LYS A 125 1.01 11.64 11.18
N GLY A 126 0.53 10.49 10.66
CA GLY A 126 -0.78 9.92 10.97
C GLY A 126 -1.86 10.19 9.92
N THR A 127 -1.56 10.85 8.81
CA THR A 127 -2.51 10.96 7.68
C THR A 127 -2.85 9.56 7.19
N PRO A 128 -4.14 9.15 7.18
CA PRO A 128 -4.54 7.85 6.72
C PRO A 128 -4.15 7.58 5.27
N TYR A 129 -3.57 6.42 5.02
CA TYR A 129 -3.17 5.94 3.71
C TYR A 129 -3.98 4.70 3.33
N VAL A 130 -4.46 4.66 2.10
CA VAL A 130 -5.07 3.47 1.50
C VAL A 130 -4.38 3.20 0.17
N GLY A 131 -3.75 2.04 0.04
CA GLY A 131 -3.23 1.56 -1.24
C GLY A 131 -3.95 0.31 -1.71
N TRP A 132 -3.97 0.06 -3.02
CA TRP A 132 -4.34 -1.23 -3.56
C TRP A 132 -3.39 -1.66 -4.67
N SER A 133 -3.06 -2.96 -4.71
CA SER A 133 -2.13 -3.54 -5.68
C SER A 133 -0.77 -2.79 -5.66
N ALA A 134 -0.42 -2.07 -6.72
CA ALA A 134 0.78 -1.23 -6.79
C ALA A 134 0.87 -0.24 -5.61
N GLY A 135 -0.25 0.42 -5.25
CA GLY A 135 -0.30 1.33 -4.11
C GLY A 135 -0.06 0.64 -2.76
N SER A 136 -0.33 -0.66 -2.64
CA SER A 136 0.05 -1.45 -1.46
C SER A 136 1.51 -1.89 -1.54
N ASN A 137 2.00 -2.30 -2.71
CA ASN A 137 3.36 -2.77 -2.88
C ASN A 137 4.39 -1.70 -2.46
N ILE A 138 4.16 -0.43 -2.82
CA ILE A 138 5.06 0.68 -2.45
C ILE A 138 5.09 1.01 -0.96
N CYS A 139 4.23 0.40 -0.12
CA CYS A 139 4.28 0.59 1.34
C CYS A 139 5.52 -0.07 1.97
N GLY A 140 6.09 -1.10 1.34
CA GLY A 140 7.35 -1.72 1.72
C GLY A 140 8.55 -0.78 1.52
N ASN A 141 9.74 -1.29 1.81
CA ASN A 141 10.96 -0.52 1.62
C ASN A 141 11.38 -0.38 0.15
N SER A 142 10.95 -1.32 -0.70
CA SER A 142 11.24 -1.29 -2.14
C SER A 142 10.13 -1.98 -2.95
N ILE A 143 10.16 -1.82 -4.27
CA ILE A 143 9.23 -2.48 -5.19
C ILE A 143 9.73 -3.83 -5.70
N ARG A 144 10.80 -4.39 -5.16
CA ARG A 144 11.47 -5.59 -5.69
C ARG A 144 10.63 -6.86 -5.65
N THR A 145 9.54 -6.87 -4.88
CA THR A 145 8.59 -7.99 -4.79
C THR A 145 7.31 -7.76 -5.59
N THR A 146 7.28 -6.76 -6.48
CA THR A 146 6.15 -6.55 -7.39
C THR A 146 6.03 -7.66 -8.43
N ASN A 147 4.80 -7.89 -8.89
CA ASN A 147 4.51 -8.84 -9.98
C ASN A 147 4.50 -8.16 -11.36
N ASP A 148 4.68 -6.85 -11.40
CA ASP A 148 4.50 -6.05 -12.61
C ASP A 148 5.71 -6.16 -13.54
N MET A 149 5.46 -5.92 -14.83
CA MET A 149 6.53 -5.75 -15.81
C MET A 149 7.20 -4.38 -15.64
N PRO A 150 8.54 -4.29 -15.72
CA PRO A 150 9.29 -3.03 -15.62
C PRO A 150 9.17 -2.22 -16.92
N VAL A 151 8.02 -1.59 -17.13
CA VAL A 151 7.71 -0.79 -18.34
C VAL A 151 8.43 0.54 -18.38
N VAL A 152 8.96 0.99 -17.25
CA VAL A 152 9.81 2.16 -17.06
C VAL A 152 10.81 1.84 -15.95
N GLN A 153 11.99 2.49 -16.01
CA GLN A 153 13.00 2.37 -14.97
C GLN A 153 12.93 3.59 -14.05
N PRO A 154 12.41 3.43 -12.81
CA PRO A 154 12.46 4.51 -11.85
C PRO A 154 13.89 4.77 -11.39
N PRO A 155 14.21 5.98 -10.85
CA PRO A 155 15.55 6.34 -10.39
C PRO A 155 16.11 5.41 -9.30
N SER A 156 15.23 4.83 -8.46
CA SER A 156 15.54 3.83 -7.46
C SER A 156 14.35 2.85 -7.34
N PHE A 157 14.59 1.68 -6.75
CA PHE A 157 13.52 0.77 -6.32
C PHE A 157 13.04 1.06 -4.89
N ASP A 158 13.70 1.97 -4.18
CA ASP A 158 13.30 2.39 -2.83
C ASP A 158 11.92 3.03 -2.87
N ALA A 159 11.06 2.60 -1.94
CA ALA A 159 9.67 3.00 -1.88
C ALA A 159 9.36 3.75 -0.58
N LEU A 160 8.11 3.74 -0.13
CA LEU A 160 7.68 4.56 1.01
C LEU A 160 8.25 4.10 2.35
N ASN A 161 8.61 2.82 2.50
CA ASN A 161 9.11 2.26 3.75
C ASN A 161 8.21 2.61 4.95
N LEU A 162 6.91 2.43 4.78
CA LEU A 162 5.91 2.63 5.84
C LEU A 162 5.85 1.45 6.79
N VAL A 163 6.19 0.26 6.28
CA VAL A 163 6.25 -1.01 7.01
C VAL A 163 7.62 -1.67 6.78
N PRO A 164 8.17 -2.41 7.78
CA PRO A 164 9.51 -3.00 7.70
C PRO A 164 9.52 -4.39 7.03
N PHE A 165 8.61 -4.63 6.09
CA PHE A 165 8.50 -5.84 5.30
C PHE A 165 8.12 -5.52 3.87
N GLN A 166 8.26 -6.49 2.97
CA GLN A 166 7.81 -6.37 1.60
C GLN A 166 6.39 -6.90 1.43
N LEU A 167 5.67 -6.42 0.41
CA LEU A 167 4.35 -6.90 0.05
C LEU A 167 4.36 -7.56 -1.33
N ASN A 168 3.62 -8.65 -1.45
CA ASN A 168 3.24 -9.23 -2.72
C ASN A 168 1.70 -9.27 -2.82
N PRO A 169 1.07 -8.18 -3.31
CA PRO A 169 -0.36 -8.16 -3.63
C PRO A 169 -0.68 -9.15 -4.75
N HIS A 170 -1.95 -9.55 -4.87
CA HIS A 170 -2.40 -10.59 -5.80
C HIS A 170 -1.67 -11.93 -5.61
N TYR A 171 -1.25 -12.25 -4.40
CA TYR A 171 -0.66 -13.55 -4.11
C TYR A 171 -1.65 -14.67 -4.43
N THR A 172 -1.16 -15.73 -5.05
CA THR A 172 -1.97 -16.89 -5.41
C THR A 172 -1.09 -18.14 -5.48
N ASP A 173 -1.65 -19.27 -5.06
CA ASP A 173 -1.04 -20.60 -5.27
C ASP A 173 -1.55 -21.25 -6.56
N TYR A 174 -2.48 -20.58 -7.27
CA TYR A 174 -3.02 -21.13 -8.52
C TYR A 174 -1.95 -21.22 -9.60
N GLN A 175 -1.86 -22.38 -10.20
CA GLN A 175 -1.07 -22.67 -11.40
C GLN A 175 -1.99 -23.18 -12.49
N ALA A 176 -1.89 -22.58 -13.68
CA ALA A 176 -2.63 -23.10 -14.83
C ALA A 176 -2.15 -24.52 -15.17
N PRO A 177 -3.05 -25.46 -15.53
CA PRO A 177 -2.66 -26.80 -15.98
C PRO A 177 -1.64 -26.71 -17.14
N GLY A 178 -0.53 -27.45 -17.00
CA GLY A 178 0.57 -27.44 -17.99
C GLY A 178 1.50 -26.22 -17.93
N HIS A 179 1.38 -25.37 -16.92
CA HIS A 179 2.33 -24.28 -16.70
C HIS A 179 3.67 -24.82 -16.21
N ASN A 180 4.75 -24.53 -16.96
CA ASN A 180 6.12 -24.99 -16.64
C ASN A 180 6.99 -23.86 -16.07
N GLY A 181 6.43 -22.66 -15.82
CA GLY A 181 7.14 -21.55 -15.22
C GLY A 181 7.12 -21.61 -13.69
N GLU A 182 7.86 -20.71 -13.08
CA GLU A 182 7.91 -20.54 -11.63
C GLU A 182 6.56 -20.14 -11.05
N THR A 183 6.28 -20.64 -9.87
CA THR A 183 5.13 -20.21 -9.07
C THR A 183 5.39 -18.84 -8.44
N ARG A 184 4.33 -18.24 -7.92
CA ARG A 184 4.47 -17.01 -7.14
C ARG A 184 5.32 -17.20 -5.89
N ALA A 185 5.14 -18.32 -5.20
CA ALA A 185 5.93 -18.68 -4.02
C ALA A 185 7.42 -18.81 -4.37
N GLN A 186 7.78 -19.55 -5.41
CA GLN A 186 9.18 -19.72 -5.83
C GLN A 186 9.88 -18.39 -6.11
N ARG A 187 9.21 -17.43 -6.77
CA ARG A 187 9.79 -16.10 -7.02
C ARG A 187 10.02 -15.29 -5.74
N ILE A 188 9.14 -15.45 -4.75
CA ILE A 188 9.31 -14.81 -3.45
C ILE A 188 10.43 -15.49 -2.67
N GLU A 189 10.52 -16.81 -2.71
CA GLU A 189 11.60 -17.59 -2.09
C GLU A 189 12.97 -17.19 -2.63
N GLU A 190 13.12 -16.98 -3.95
CA GLU A 190 14.37 -16.45 -4.54
C GLU A 190 14.73 -15.07 -3.96
N PHE A 191 13.75 -14.18 -3.78
CA PHE A 191 13.99 -12.92 -3.13
C PHE A 191 14.47 -13.10 -1.68
N CYS A 192 13.85 -14.00 -0.92
CA CYS A 192 14.19 -14.28 0.48
C CYS A 192 15.58 -14.94 0.63
N VAL A 193 16.03 -15.75 -0.34
CA VAL A 193 17.40 -16.30 -0.35
C VAL A 193 18.47 -15.21 -0.31
N LEU A 194 18.26 -14.13 -1.06
CA LEU A 194 19.17 -12.98 -1.09
C LEU A 194 18.89 -11.94 -0.01
N ASN A 195 17.73 -11.99 0.64
CA ASN A 195 17.28 -11.05 1.65
C ASN A 195 16.62 -11.77 2.84
N PRO A 196 17.37 -12.64 3.56
CA PRO A 196 16.78 -13.56 4.56
C PRO A 196 16.13 -12.84 5.75
N GLU A 197 16.58 -11.62 6.06
CA GLU A 197 16.05 -10.80 7.16
C GLU A 197 14.85 -9.94 6.74
N MET A 198 14.42 -10.01 5.47
CA MET A 198 13.33 -9.18 4.96
C MET A 198 12.07 -10.02 4.73
N PRO A 199 11.09 -9.97 5.63
CA PRO A 199 9.84 -10.70 5.43
C PRO A 199 9.08 -10.21 4.20
N VAL A 200 8.39 -11.13 3.51
CA VAL A 200 7.49 -10.80 2.40
C VAL A 200 6.09 -11.31 2.73
N MET A 201 5.11 -10.42 2.73
CA MET A 201 3.71 -10.76 2.97
C MET A 201 2.94 -10.89 1.66
N GLY A 202 2.58 -12.12 1.32
CA GLY A 202 1.69 -12.45 0.20
C GLY A 202 0.22 -12.29 0.61
N ILE A 203 -0.51 -11.38 -0.04
CA ILE A 203 -1.90 -11.06 0.28
C ILE A 203 -2.80 -11.44 -0.89
N ARG A 204 -3.81 -12.29 -0.63
CA ARG A 204 -4.78 -12.75 -1.63
C ARG A 204 -5.79 -11.65 -1.97
N GLU A 205 -6.33 -11.68 -3.18
CA GLU A 205 -7.39 -10.77 -3.60
C GLU A 205 -8.59 -10.80 -2.63
N GLY A 206 -9.16 -9.65 -2.33
CA GLY A 206 -10.21 -9.48 -1.32
C GLY A 206 -9.69 -9.29 0.10
N CYS A 207 -8.39 -9.47 0.34
CA CYS A 207 -7.76 -9.25 1.63
C CYS A 207 -6.96 -7.96 1.67
N ALA A 208 -6.62 -7.53 2.90
CA ALA A 208 -5.79 -6.35 3.17
C ALA A 208 -4.97 -6.55 4.44
N LEU A 209 -3.84 -5.84 4.54
CA LEU A 209 -3.17 -5.60 5.82
C LEU A 209 -3.59 -4.24 6.36
N LEU A 210 -4.03 -4.21 7.60
CA LEU A 210 -4.37 -2.98 8.31
C LEU A 210 -3.35 -2.72 9.41
N LEU A 211 -2.60 -1.62 9.25
CA LEU A 211 -1.76 -1.04 10.30
C LEU A 211 -2.49 0.14 10.92
N GLN A 212 -2.88 0.00 12.17
CA GLN A 212 -3.57 1.03 12.93
C GLN A 212 -3.25 0.90 14.43
N GLU A 213 -3.02 2.00 15.12
CA GLU A 213 -2.75 2.02 16.57
C GLU A 213 -1.57 1.11 17.00
N GLY A 214 -0.57 0.98 16.12
CA GLY A 214 0.60 0.13 16.35
C GLY A 214 0.33 -1.37 16.21
N LYS A 215 -0.84 -1.76 15.67
CA LYS A 215 -1.20 -3.15 15.38
C LYS A 215 -1.28 -3.38 13.89
N LEU A 216 -0.77 -4.53 13.46
CA LEU A 216 -0.88 -5.04 12.10
C LEU A 216 -1.78 -6.26 12.09
N VAL A 217 -2.84 -6.24 11.27
CA VAL A 217 -3.83 -7.34 11.21
C VAL A 217 -4.19 -7.65 9.77
N LEU A 218 -4.27 -8.96 9.43
CA LEU A 218 -4.85 -9.41 8.16
C LEU A 218 -6.37 -9.26 8.20
N LYS A 219 -6.93 -8.53 7.23
CA LYS A 219 -8.36 -8.33 7.00
C LYS A 219 -8.82 -9.06 5.75
N GLY A 220 -10.07 -9.48 5.71
CA GLY A 220 -10.68 -10.24 4.63
C GLY A 220 -11.10 -11.62 5.10
N GLU A 221 -11.38 -12.52 4.16
CA GLU A 221 -11.89 -13.88 4.44
C GLU A 221 -10.87 -14.96 4.11
N LEU A 222 -9.84 -14.63 3.31
CA LEU A 222 -8.82 -15.59 2.89
C LEU A 222 -7.55 -15.44 3.72
N GLU A 223 -6.85 -16.55 3.90
CA GLU A 223 -5.52 -16.58 4.48
C GLU A 223 -4.49 -15.87 3.61
N GLY A 224 -3.44 -15.34 4.21
CA GLY A 224 -2.26 -14.85 3.53
C GLY A 224 -1.05 -15.75 3.82
N VAL A 225 0.11 -15.34 3.35
CA VAL A 225 1.36 -16.08 3.55
C VAL A 225 2.48 -15.10 3.89
N VAL A 226 3.31 -15.44 4.88
CA VAL A 226 4.57 -14.75 5.17
C VAL A 226 5.72 -15.65 4.76
N PHE A 227 6.68 -15.09 4.02
CA PHE A 227 7.96 -15.68 3.67
C PHE A 227 9.06 -14.96 4.44
N GLU A 228 9.94 -15.71 5.11
CA GLU A 228 11.04 -15.16 5.90
C GLU A 228 12.21 -16.14 5.86
N GLY A 229 13.30 -15.75 5.20
CA GLY A 229 14.41 -16.67 4.91
C GLY A 229 13.93 -17.90 4.14
N ASP A 230 14.08 -19.07 4.73
CA ASP A 230 13.67 -20.38 4.20
C ASP A 230 12.30 -20.85 4.76
N VAL A 231 11.62 -20.01 5.54
CA VAL A 231 10.35 -20.36 6.20
C VAL A 231 9.17 -19.70 5.49
N GLN A 232 8.15 -20.50 5.25
CA GLN A 232 6.83 -20.03 4.80
C GLN A 232 5.80 -20.32 5.88
N ARG A 233 4.99 -19.31 6.24
CA ARG A 233 3.93 -19.43 7.24
C ARG A 233 2.61 -18.91 6.70
N VAL A 234 1.55 -19.68 6.90
CA VAL A 234 0.17 -19.23 6.63
C VAL A 234 -0.27 -18.28 7.74
N ILE A 235 -0.90 -17.17 7.37
CA ILE A 235 -1.50 -16.20 8.29
C ILE A 235 -3.01 -16.16 8.09
N GLN A 236 -3.75 -16.12 9.21
CA GLN A 236 -5.20 -16.22 9.20
C GLN A 236 -5.87 -14.82 9.25
N PRO A 237 -7.06 -14.66 8.67
CA PRO A 237 -7.86 -13.45 8.87
C PRO A 237 -8.06 -13.13 10.36
N GLY A 238 -7.83 -11.86 10.73
CA GLY A 238 -7.90 -11.40 12.10
C GLY A 238 -6.66 -11.65 12.95
N GLN A 239 -5.66 -12.38 12.43
CA GLN A 239 -4.40 -12.63 13.14
C GLN A 239 -3.64 -11.32 13.38
N ASP A 240 -3.13 -11.15 14.60
CA ASP A 240 -2.20 -10.07 14.95
C ASP A 240 -0.82 -10.42 14.42
N LEU A 241 -0.30 -9.56 13.57
CA LEU A 241 0.99 -9.67 12.90
C LEU A 241 1.98 -8.58 13.36
N SER A 242 1.71 -7.96 14.52
CA SER A 242 2.50 -6.83 15.02
C SER A 242 3.95 -7.20 15.35
N GLU A 243 4.26 -8.48 15.42
CA GLU A 243 5.64 -8.98 15.53
C GLU A 243 6.52 -8.59 14.33
N TYR A 244 5.91 -8.22 13.20
CA TYR A 244 6.60 -7.78 11.98
C TYR A 244 6.73 -6.25 11.85
N LEU A 245 6.46 -5.47 12.92
CA LEU A 245 6.53 -3.99 12.92
C LEU A 245 7.85 -3.43 13.47
#